data_e522090ea89665e15f4246080819145b
#
_entry.id   e522090ea89665e15f4246080819145b
#
_cell.length_a   1.000
_cell.length_b   1.000
_cell.length_c   1.000
_cell.angle_alpha   90.00
_cell.angle_beta   90.00
_cell.angle_gamma   90.00
#
_symmetry.space_group_name_H-M   'P 1'
#
loop_
_entity.id
_entity.type
_entity.pdbx_description
1 polymer ?
#
loop_
_entity_poly.entity_id
_entity_poly.type
_entity_poly.pdbx_seq_one_letter_code
_entity_poly.pdbx_strand_id
1 'polypeptide(L)'
;IQGNDGGSTITALTLDMSGAGAATFNSTVTASGFVGDVTGDVTGNADTATTLATARTIAGQSFDGSANITIASTDLSNTSNITLNDATQTLTNKTLTSPTINAFSGTGNASIAGTLSLTSTSTGDVLNITTTENSATAGPTINLKRNSSSIADADYMGRVKFTGENDADQEITYAKITGKIQDASDGSEDGLIEFANIKAGSQTITARLRSDSFQLLNDTSLTVAGDATITGDLTVNGTTTTVSTTNTVVSDSLLELGNGTSGTPSNDAGIVIERGSADNAFIGYDESDDKFKVGTGSFTGASTGNLTVTTGTLVANLEGNVTGNVTGNVSGSAGSATGNAATATALET
;
A
#
# COMPACT_ATOMS: atom_id res chain seq x y z
N ILE A 1 95.36 35.47 31.06
CA ILE A 1 95.61 34.57 32.19
C ILE A 1 96.13 33.23 31.63
N GLN A 2 97.29 32.85 32.09
CA GLN A 2 97.91 31.58 31.70
C GLN A 2 97.94 30.66 32.93
N GLY A 3 97.75 29.40 32.69
CA GLY A 3 97.86 28.32 33.67
C GLY A 3 98.83 27.25 33.15
N ASN A 4 99.13 26.25 33.97
CA ASN A 4 99.90 25.12 33.60
C ASN A 4 99.06 23.86 33.67
N ASP A 5 99.07 23.08 32.60
CA ASP A 5 98.40 21.79 32.55
C ASP A 5 99.41 20.72 32.11
N GLY A 6 99.81 19.85 33.05
CA GLY A 6 100.75 18.74 32.80
C GLY A 6 102.15 19.22 32.37
N GLY A 7 102.64 20.36 32.79
CA GLY A 7 103.94 20.90 32.43
C GLY A 7 103.95 21.87 31.22
N SER A 8 102.88 22.04 30.56
CA SER A 8 102.71 22.96 29.44
C SER A 8 101.93 24.18 29.87
N THR A 9 102.39 25.40 29.50
CA THR A 9 101.63 26.62 29.72
C THR A 9 100.53 26.76 28.73
N ILE A 10 99.25 26.83 29.19
CA ILE A 10 98.10 27.12 28.37
C ILE A 10 97.59 28.52 28.69
N THR A 11 97.10 29.22 27.67
CA THR A 11 96.40 30.51 27.85
C THR A 11 94.89 30.20 28.00
N ALA A 12 94.39 30.23 29.22
CA ALA A 12 93.01 29.94 29.55
C ALA A 12 92.07 31.13 29.24
N LEU A 13 92.55 32.31 29.35
CA LEU A 13 91.82 33.54 29.04
C LEU A 13 92.76 34.59 28.45
N THR A 14 92.43 35.14 27.33
CA THR A 14 93.02 36.33 26.74
C THR A 14 92.03 37.47 26.87
N LEU A 15 92.56 38.60 27.41
CA LEU A 15 91.82 39.86 27.40
C LEU A 15 92.51 40.77 26.38
N ASP A 16 91.78 41.11 25.33
CA ASP A 16 92.25 42.00 24.27
C ASP A 16 91.76 43.43 24.52
N MET A 17 92.56 44.26 25.05
CA MET A 17 92.24 45.65 25.35
C MET A 17 92.12 46.48 24.07
N SER A 18 92.73 46.08 22.95
CA SER A 18 92.59 46.73 21.65
C SER A 18 91.28 46.39 20.99
N GLY A 19 90.72 45.24 21.31
CA GLY A 19 89.39 44.77 20.86
C GLY A 19 88.26 45.21 21.81
N ALA A 20 88.32 46.40 22.42
CA ALA A 20 87.33 46.92 23.31
C ALA A 20 87.07 46.03 24.58
N GLY A 21 88.12 45.33 25.01
CA GLY A 21 88.04 44.48 26.21
C GLY A 21 87.47 43.07 25.94
N ALA A 22 87.62 42.60 24.70
CA ALA A 22 87.15 41.22 24.36
C ALA A 22 87.87 40.17 25.21
N ALA A 23 87.12 39.25 25.77
CA ALA A 23 87.64 38.10 26.54
C ALA A 23 87.46 36.82 25.67
N THR A 24 88.60 36.16 25.41
CA THR A 24 88.59 34.89 24.69
C THR A 24 88.99 33.75 25.66
N PHE A 25 88.13 32.81 25.82
CA PHE A 25 88.32 31.61 26.63
C PHE A 25 88.75 30.45 25.70
N ASN A 26 89.76 29.71 26.09
CA ASN A 26 90.26 28.58 25.31
C ASN A 26 89.43 27.31 25.39
N SER A 27 88.53 27.29 26.32
CA SER A 27 87.65 26.12 26.52
C SER A 27 86.29 26.58 27.09
N THR A 28 85.59 25.72 27.79
CA THR A 28 84.29 25.96 28.39
C THR A 28 84.32 27.04 29.48
N VAL A 29 83.40 27.94 29.48
CA VAL A 29 83.12 28.88 30.55
C VAL A 29 81.96 28.33 31.38
N THR A 30 82.21 28.04 32.67
CA THR A 30 81.17 27.72 33.62
C THR A 30 80.89 29.00 34.44
N ALA A 31 79.71 29.54 34.29
CA ALA A 31 79.22 30.74 34.97
C ALA A 31 77.81 30.48 35.48
N SER A 32 77.44 31.13 36.60
CA SER A 32 76.11 31.11 37.15
C SER A 32 75.11 31.95 36.29
N GLY A 33 75.61 32.70 35.33
CA GLY A 33 74.81 33.46 34.38
C GLY A 33 75.64 34.23 33.40
N PHE A 34 75.17 34.51 32.25
CA PHE A 34 75.66 35.45 31.24
C PHE A 34 74.67 36.57 31.10
N VAL A 35 75.07 37.81 31.14
CA VAL A 35 74.21 38.95 30.88
C VAL A 35 74.69 39.63 29.61
N GLY A 36 73.87 39.60 28.59
CA GLY A 36 74.13 40.14 27.28
C GLY A 36 73.69 39.21 26.16
N ASP A 37 73.82 39.66 24.91
CA ASP A 37 73.45 38.90 23.75
C ASP A 37 74.43 37.75 23.51
N VAL A 38 73.89 36.53 23.25
CA VAL A 38 74.64 35.35 22.82
C VAL A 38 74.59 35.29 21.31
N THR A 39 75.74 35.44 20.65
CA THR A 39 75.87 35.29 19.21
C THR A 39 76.43 33.91 18.92
N GLY A 40 75.61 33.05 18.29
CA GLY A 40 75.95 31.67 17.97
C GLY A 40 74.82 30.69 18.38
N ASP A 41 75.06 29.42 18.12
CA ASP A 41 74.08 28.38 18.48
C ASP A 41 74.09 28.14 20.00
N VAL A 42 72.91 28.19 20.61
CA VAL A 42 72.73 27.82 22.01
C VAL A 42 72.27 26.31 21.99
N THR A 43 73.23 25.46 22.45
CA THR A 43 72.94 24.02 22.61
C THR A 43 72.43 23.76 24.03
N GLY A 44 71.15 23.57 24.21
CA GLY A 44 70.57 23.38 25.55
C GLY A 44 69.12 23.94 25.58
N ASN A 45 68.47 23.77 26.70
CA ASN A 45 67.15 24.37 26.91
C ASN A 45 67.25 25.82 27.25
N ALA A 46 66.56 26.69 26.54
CA ALA A 46 66.31 28.06 27.03
C ALA A 46 65.05 27.98 27.93
N ASP A 47 65.24 28.00 29.24
CA ASP A 47 64.19 27.93 30.25
C ASP A 47 63.20 29.12 30.18
N THR A 48 63.60 30.24 29.57
CA THR A 48 62.80 31.45 29.44
C THR A 48 63.00 32.13 28.08
N ALA A 49 62.60 31.49 26.98
CA ALA A 49 62.43 32.26 25.76
C ALA A 49 61.04 32.93 25.85
N THR A 50 60.97 34.18 26.16
CA THR A 50 59.76 34.94 26.40
C THR A 50 58.96 35.11 25.08
N THR A 51 59.64 35.23 23.96
CA THR A 51 59.04 35.35 22.63
C THR A 51 59.97 34.82 21.53
N LEU A 52 59.43 34.42 20.42
CA LEU A 52 60.18 34.16 19.18
C LEU A 52 60.66 35.53 18.59
N ALA A 53 61.90 35.66 18.25
CA ALA A 53 62.43 36.88 17.62
C ALA A 53 61.70 37.28 16.32
N THR A 54 61.15 36.30 15.63
CA THR A 54 60.26 36.49 14.48
C THR A 54 59.06 35.63 14.72
N ALA A 55 57.87 36.24 14.81
CA ALA A 55 56.58 35.51 14.90
C ALA A 55 56.43 34.55 13.76
N ARG A 56 55.88 33.40 14.07
CA ARG A 56 55.45 32.38 13.06
C ARG A 56 53.94 32.36 12.99
N THR A 57 53.41 31.87 11.91
CA THR A 57 51.97 31.69 11.77
C THR A 57 51.59 30.22 11.98
N ILE A 58 50.57 30.00 12.79
CA ILE A 58 49.91 28.69 12.95
C ILE A 58 48.49 28.87 12.46
N ALA A 59 48.12 28.19 11.38
CA ALA A 59 46.80 28.31 10.71
C ALA A 59 46.45 29.80 10.40
N GLY A 60 47.41 30.58 9.93
CA GLY A 60 47.21 32.00 9.62
C GLY A 60 47.29 32.96 10.82
N GLN A 61 47.24 32.48 12.05
CA GLN A 61 47.35 33.29 13.25
C GLN A 61 48.81 33.49 13.64
N SER A 62 49.22 34.73 13.96
CA SER A 62 50.57 35.06 14.38
C SER A 62 50.84 34.50 15.78
N PHE A 63 51.95 33.75 15.94
CA PHE A 63 52.40 33.17 17.20
C PHE A 63 53.81 33.43 17.44
N ASP A 64 54.13 34.17 18.55
CA ASP A 64 55.43 34.46 19.00
C ASP A 64 55.77 33.83 20.37
N GLY A 65 54.83 33.13 20.97
CA GLY A 65 54.99 32.48 22.27
C GLY A 65 54.60 33.33 23.47
N SER A 66 54.25 34.63 23.28
CA SER A 66 53.89 35.54 24.39
C SER A 66 52.53 35.26 25.00
N ALA A 67 51.57 34.61 24.18
CA ALA A 67 50.24 34.32 24.60
C ALA A 67 49.72 33.06 23.90
N ASN A 68 48.62 32.45 24.43
CA ASN A 68 47.90 31.40 23.76
C ASN A 68 47.24 31.94 22.49
N ILE A 69 47.25 31.17 21.42
CA ILE A 69 46.46 31.48 20.21
C ILE A 69 45.15 30.73 20.24
N THR A 70 44.10 31.37 19.73
CA THR A 70 42.82 30.74 19.45
C THR A 70 42.76 30.48 17.95
N ILE A 71 42.62 29.22 17.56
CA ILE A 71 42.46 28.84 16.16
C ILE A 71 40.95 28.65 15.92
N ALA A 72 40.33 29.56 15.19
CA ALA A 72 38.95 29.41 14.74
C ALA A 72 38.86 28.45 13.56
N SER A 73 37.73 27.87 13.33
CA SER A 73 37.51 27.02 12.18
C SER A 73 37.76 27.73 10.84
N THR A 74 37.60 29.05 10.82
CA THR A 74 37.86 29.91 9.65
C THR A 74 39.37 30.09 9.36
N ASP A 75 40.24 29.79 10.32
CA ASP A 75 41.67 29.90 10.17
C ASP A 75 42.30 28.65 9.52
N LEU A 76 41.50 27.60 9.34
CA LEU A 76 41.97 26.37 8.75
C LEU A 76 41.81 26.42 7.23
N SER A 77 42.90 26.28 6.49
CA SER A 77 42.92 26.44 5.01
C SER A 77 42.29 25.31 4.21
N ASN A 78 41.89 24.24 4.85
CA ASN A 78 41.19 23.10 4.16
C ASN A 78 40.07 22.56 5.02
N THR A 79 39.03 23.39 5.18
CA THR A 79 37.84 23.05 6.00
C THR A 79 36.87 22.09 5.32
N SER A 80 37.09 21.79 4.04
CA SER A 80 36.18 20.85 3.29
C SER A 80 36.11 19.45 3.91
N ASN A 81 37.07 19.07 4.71
CA ASN A 81 37.16 17.81 5.41
C ASN A 81 36.85 17.88 6.92
N ILE A 82 36.53 19.08 7.42
CA ILE A 82 36.27 19.32 8.83
C ILE A 82 34.81 19.59 9.03
N THR A 83 34.11 18.72 9.80
CA THR A 83 32.73 18.91 10.17
C THR A 83 32.66 19.83 11.39
N LEU A 84 32.01 20.98 11.26
CA LEU A 84 31.79 21.95 12.33
C LEU A 84 30.44 21.67 13.00
N ASN A 85 30.37 21.82 14.32
CA ASN A 85 29.18 21.46 15.08
C ASN A 85 28.03 22.46 15.01
N ASP A 86 28.33 23.72 14.66
CA ASP A 86 27.40 24.86 14.77
C ASP A 86 27.18 25.64 13.45
N ALA A 87 27.68 25.15 12.34
CA ALA A 87 27.51 25.79 11.04
C ALA A 87 26.69 24.96 10.07
N THR A 88 25.93 25.63 9.21
CA THR A 88 25.26 24.96 8.06
C THR A 88 26.32 24.40 7.13
N GLN A 89 26.33 23.10 6.94
CA GLN A 89 27.29 22.39 6.10
C GLN A 89 26.63 21.58 5.05
N THR A 90 27.18 21.60 3.83
CA THR A 90 26.84 20.64 2.79
C THR A 90 27.89 19.52 2.83
N LEU A 91 27.46 18.32 3.21
CA LEU A 91 28.29 17.13 3.18
C LEU A 91 28.22 16.49 1.79
N THR A 92 29.25 16.73 0.96
CA THR A 92 29.36 16.08 -0.36
C THR A 92 30.33 14.90 -0.30
N ASN A 93 29.97 13.80 -0.95
CA ASN A 93 30.78 12.57 -1.03
C ASN A 93 31.19 12.04 0.36
N LYS A 94 30.29 12.13 1.34
CA LYS A 94 30.51 11.58 2.69
C LYS A 94 29.68 10.33 2.90
N THR A 95 30.33 9.27 3.37
CA THR A 95 29.64 8.09 3.91
C THR A 95 29.51 8.30 5.42
N LEU A 96 28.28 8.35 5.89
CA LEU A 96 27.98 8.40 7.32
C LEU A 96 27.75 6.98 7.80
N THR A 97 28.71 6.40 8.50
CA THR A 97 28.58 5.04 9.06
C THR A 97 27.83 5.12 10.38
N SER A 98 26.67 4.49 10.45
CA SER A 98 25.78 4.45 11.63
C SER A 98 25.46 5.85 12.21
N PRO A 99 25.04 6.82 11.39
CA PRO A 99 24.69 8.13 11.93
C PRO A 99 23.43 8.01 12.79
N THR A 100 23.48 8.52 14.01
CA THR A 100 22.26 8.81 14.77
C THR A 100 21.73 10.16 14.31
N ILE A 101 20.70 10.13 13.47
CA ILE A 101 20.00 11.35 13.04
C ILE A 101 18.77 11.49 13.94
N ASN A 102 18.89 12.28 15.01
CA ASN A 102 17.85 12.43 16.02
C ASN A 102 16.59 13.15 15.52
N ALA A 103 16.71 13.97 14.49
CA ALA A 103 15.59 14.57 13.79
C ALA A 103 16.06 15.10 12.42
N PHE A 104 15.29 14.87 11.38
CA PHE A 104 15.23 15.80 10.27
C PHE A 104 14.35 16.99 10.75
N SER A 105 14.82 17.72 11.76
CA SER A 105 14.07 18.83 12.31
C SER A 105 14.44 20.09 11.55
N GLY A 106 13.52 20.57 10.79
CA GLY A 106 13.61 21.84 10.07
C GLY A 106 12.24 22.17 9.50
N THR A 107 12.03 23.40 9.15
CA THR A 107 10.87 23.84 8.36
C THR A 107 10.95 23.36 6.91
N GLY A 108 11.96 22.53 6.58
CA GLY A 108 12.21 22.00 5.23
C GLY A 108 11.90 20.51 5.09
N ASN A 109 11.71 20.07 3.87
CA ASN A 109 11.49 18.69 3.51
C ASN A 109 12.80 17.91 3.43
N ALA A 110 12.82 16.66 3.90
CA ALA A 110 13.87 15.74 3.50
C ALA A 110 13.65 15.33 2.03
N SER A 111 14.63 15.64 1.18
CA SER A 111 14.55 15.29 -0.26
C SER A 111 15.61 14.24 -0.59
N ILE A 112 15.15 13.14 -1.18
CA ILE A 112 16.00 12.06 -1.65
C ILE A 112 15.81 11.97 -3.17
N ALA A 113 16.84 12.31 -3.94
CA ALA A 113 16.80 12.29 -5.40
C ALA A 113 16.85 10.86 -5.99
N GLY A 114 17.09 9.86 -5.15
CA GLY A 114 17.15 8.45 -5.53
C GLY A 114 16.11 7.62 -4.79
N THR A 115 16.48 6.40 -4.47
CA THR A 115 15.64 5.45 -3.74
C THR A 115 15.91 5.53 -2.24
N LEU A 116 14.87 5.62 -1.42
CA LEU A 116 14.95 5.35 0.01
C LEU A 116 14.75 3.85 0.24
N SER A 117 15.80 3.17 0.71
CA SER A 117 15.70 1.76 1.12
C SER A 117 15.73 1.67 2.64
N LEU A 118 14.71 1.07 3.21
CA LEU A 118 14.62 0.78 4.63
C LEU A 118 14.70 -0.73 4.80
N THR A 119 15.76 -1.22 5.45
CA THR A 119 15.97 -2.64 5.68
C THR A 119 16.09 -2.90 7.18
N SER A 120 15.37 -3.90 7.67
CA SER A 120 15.39 -4.31 9.07
C SER A 120 15.44 -5.83 9.18
N THR A 121 16.16 -6.34 10.17
CA THR A 121 16.11 -7.73 10.59
C THR A 121 15.09 -7.97 11.71
N SER A 122 14.43 -6.90 12.17
CA SER A 122 13.40 -6.96 13.20
C SER A 122 12.04 -7.26 12.60
N THR A 123 11.19 -7.91 13.36
CA THR A 123 9.78 -8.17 13.03
C THR A 123 8.85 -6.97 13.33
N GLY A 124 9.39 -5.87 13.85
CA GLY A 124 8.64 -4.64 14.10
C GLY A 124 8.46 -3.77 12.86
N ASP A 125 7.77 -2.65 13.04
CA ASP A 125 7.50 -1.68 11.97
C ASP A 125 8.81 -1.09 11.44
N VAL A 126 9.04 -1.18 10.13
CA VAL A 126 10.21 -0.59 9.46
C VAL A 126 9.96 0.87 9.09
N LEU A 127 8.73 1.23 8.82
CA LEU A 127 8.29 2.60 8.55
C LEU A 127 7.09 2.95 9.41
N ASN A 128 7.23 3.94 10.29
CA ASN A 128 6.13 4.47 11.10
C ASN A 128 5.90 5.94 10.71
N ILE A 129 4.68 6.27 10.31
CA ILE A 129 4.24 7.61 9.95
C ILE A 129 3.17 8.05 10.93
N THR A 130 3.51 8.94 11.85
CA THR A 130 2.64 9.37 12.95
C THR A 130 2.41 10.86 12.92
N THR A 131 1.18 11.30 13.17
CA THR A 131 0.86 12.69 13.51
C THR A 131 0.27 12.77 14.90
N THR A 132 0.53 13.87 15.59
CA THR A 132 -0.08 14.20 16.88
C THR A 132 -1.16 15.29 16.75
N GLU A 133 -1.58 15.58 15.52
CA GLU A 133 -2.65 16.56 15.22
C GLU A 133 -3.98 16.11 15.84
N ASN A 134 -4.63 17.00 16.57
CA ASN A 134 -5.88 16.73 17.30
C ASN A 134 -7.15 17.21 16.58
N SER A 135 -7.01 17.84 15.39
CA SER A 135 -8.18 18.30 14.63
C SER A 135 -8.88 17.14 13.93
N ALA A 136 -10.11 17.37 13.48
CA ALA A 136 -10.89 16.39 12.70
C ALA A 136 -10.45 16.32 11.23
N THR A 137 -9.32 16.94 10.86
CA THR A 137 -8.75 16.88 9.52
C THR A 137 -8.00 15.56 9.29
N ALA A 138 -7.60 15.31 8.05
CA ALA A 138 -6.93 14.07 7.68
C ALA A 138 -5.67 13.83 8.49
N GLY A 139 -5.44 12.58 8.90
CA GLY A 139 -4.21 12.11 9.52
C GLY A 139 -3.01 12.09 8.55
N PRO A 140 -1.94 11.35 8.86
CA PRO A 140 -0.77 11.26 8.00
C PRO A 140 -1.15 10.80 6.59
N THR A 141 -0.61 11.44 5.57
CA THR A 141 -0.90 11.14 4.17
C THR A 141 0.35 10.61 3.48
N ILE A 142 0.22 9.50 2.77
CA ILE A 142 1.22 9.03 1.81
C ILE A 142 0.74 9.44 0.41
N ASN A 143 1.42 10.42 -0.19
CA ASN A 143 1.11 10.90 -1.53
C ASN A 143 2.03 10.22 -2.55
N LEU A 144 1.47 9.31 -3.35
CA LEU A 144 2.14 8.68 -4.48
C LEU A 144 1.82 9.50 -5.73
N LYS A 145 2.67 10.46 -6.06
CA LYS A 145 2.45 11.39 -7.18
C LYS A 145 3.35 11.06 -8.35
N ARG A 146 2.77 10.85 -9.52
CA ARG A 146 3.46 10.89 -10.81
C ARG A 146 3.32 12.29 -11.40
N ASN A 147 4.45 12.94 -11.69
CA ASN A 147 4.47 14.20 -12.41
C ASN A 147 4.99 13.93 -13.83
N SER A 148 4.09 13.87 -14.80
CA SER A 148 4.39 13.59 -16.21
C SER A 148 3.94 14.77 -17.06
N SER A 149 4.70 15.10 -18.08
CA SER A 149 4.32 16.09 -19.10
C SER A 149 3.39 15.52 -20.18
N SER A 150 3.15 14.19 -20.15
CA SER A 150 2.28 13.47 -21.09
C SER A 150 1.40 12.53 -20.29
N ILE A 151 0.33 13.07 -19.73
CA ILE A 151 -0.69 12.34 -19.00
C ILE A 151 -1.71 11.78 -19.99
N ALA A 152 -2.12 10.52 -19.81
CA ALA A 152 -3.11 9.83 -20.62
C ALA A 152 -3.95 8.87 -19.80
N ASP A 153 -5.07 8.44 -20.37
CA ASP A 153 -5.89 7.36 -19.81
C ASP A 153 -5.07 6.10 -19.59
N ALA A 154 -5.44 5.37 -18.55
CA ALA A 154 -4.77 4.17 -18.08
C ALA A 154 -3.36 4.37 -17.51
N ASP A 155 -2.87 5.61 -17.37
CA ASP A 155 -1.60 5.91 -16.72
C ASP A 155 -1.60 5.48 -15.25
N TYR A 156 -0.45 4.93 -14.82
CA TYR A 156 -0.25 4.53 -13.44
C TYR A 156 0.20 5.71 -12.59
N MET A 157 -0.52 6.00 -11.51
CA MET A 157 -0.16 7.07 -10.55
C MET A 157 0.79 6.58 -9.47
N GLY A 158 0.54 5.38 -8.95
CA GLY A 158 1.37 4.76 -7.94
C GLY A 158 0.96 3.33 -7.63
N ARG A 159 1.83 2.61 -6.91
CA ARG A 159 1.59 1.23 -6.52
C ARG A 159 2.14 0.93 -5.14
N VAL A 160 1.40 0.08 -4.41
CA VAL A 160 1.91 -0.65 -3.26
C VAL A 160 2.01 -2.12 -3.67
N LYS A 161 3.19 -2.73 -3.49
CA LYS A 161 3.45 -4.13 -3.82
C LYS A 161 3.70 -4.93 -2.55
N PHE A 162 3.21 -6.16 -2.54
CA PHE A 162 3.51 -7.17 -1.53
C PHE A 162 4.31 -8.26 -2.23
N THR A 163 5.61 -8.27 -1.96
CA THR A 163 6.59 -9.14 -2.64
C THR A 163 7.22 -10.06 -1.61
N GLY A 164 7.44 -11.29 -1.98
CA GLY A 164 8.11 -12.32 -1.19
C GLY A 164 8.78 -13.31 -2.11
N GLU A 165 9.45 -14.30 -1.53
CA GLU A 165 10.08 -15.39 -2.28
C GLU A 165 9.14 -16.60 -2.37
N ASN A 166 9.26 -17.40 -3.43
CA ASN A 166 8.61 -18.69 -3.55
C ASN A 166 9.55 -19.80 -3.03
N ASP A 167 9.12 -21.04 -3.12
CA ASP A 167 9.89 -22.22 -2.68
C ASP A 167 11.13 -22.54 -3.54
N ALA A 168 11.35 -21.80 -4.61
CA ALA A 168 12.54 -21.84 -5.45
C ALA A 168 13.42 -20.59 -5.30
N ASP A 169 13.26 -19.82 -4.20
CA ASP A 169 14.00 -18.60 -3.89
C ASP A 169 13.87 -17.50 -4.97
N GLN A 170 12.75 -17.48 -5.69
CA GLN A 170 12.49 -16.47 -6.71
C GLN A 170 11.60 -15.36 -6.13
N GLU A 171 11.97 -14.10 -6.37
CA GLU A 171 11.17 -12.96 -5.96
C GLU A 171 9.87 -12.85 -6.76
N ILE A 172 8.76 -12.92 -6.06
CA ILE A 172 7.40 -12.89 -6.62
C ILE A 172 6.61 -11.74 -5.99
N THR A 173 5.96 -10.92 -6.81
CA THR A 173 4.93 -9.99 -6.31
C THR A 173 3.61 -10.76 -6.15
N TYR A 174 3.23 -11.05 -4.91
CA TYR A 174 2.01 -11.82 -4.60
C TYR A 174 0.74 -11.00 -4.73
N ALA A 175 0.79 -9.72 -4.32
CA ALA A 175 -0.34 -8.81 -4.43
C ALA A 175 0.12 -7.39 -4.71
N LYS A 176 -0.77 -6.58 -5.28
CA LYS A 176 -0.54 -5.14 -5.46
C LYS A 176 -1.83 -4.34 -5.46
N ILE A 177 -1.73 -3.11 -4.97
CA ILE A 177 -2.75 -2.08 -5.08
C ILE A 177 -2.20 -1.01 -6.01
N THR A 178 -2.94 -0.63 -7.03
CA THR A 178 -2.49 0.30 -8.06
C THR A 178 -3.52 1.40 -8.25
N GLY A 179 -3.10 2.65 -8.09
CA GLY A 179 -3.89 3.81 -8.52
C GLY A 179 -3.62 4.14 -9.99
N LYS A 180 -4.67 4.36 -10.77
CA LYS A 180 -4.59 4.69 -12.20
C LYS A 180 -5.54 5.81 -12.57
N ILE A 181 -5.23 6.49 -13.64
CA ILE A 181 -6.16 7.38 -14.34
C ILE A 181 -7.13 6.52 -15.15
N GLN A 182 -8.42 6.81 -15.06
CA GLN A 182 -9.44 6.24 -15.92
C GLN A 182 -9.75 7.16 -17.11
N ASP A 183 -9.93 8.46 -16.83
CA ASP A 183 -10.08 9.53 -17.79
C ASP A 183 -9.18 10.70 -17.36
N ALA A 184 -8.34 11.20 -18.25
CA ALA A 184 -7.40 12.29 -18.01
C ALA A 184 -7.91 13.64 -18.53
N SER A 185 -9.11 13.71 -19.10
CA SER A 185 -9.66 14.92 -19.73
C SER A 185 -10.01 15.98 -18.69
N ASP A 186 -9.55 17.21 -18.91
CA ASP A 186 -9.78 18.35 -18.01
C ASP A 186 -11.28 18.60 -17.79
N GLY A 187 -11.69 18.61 -16.53
CA GLY A 187 -13.09 18.81 -16.11
C GLY A 187 -13.96 17.55 -16.10
N SER A 188 -13.41 16.38 -16.49
CA SER A 188 -14.08 15.08 -16.42
C SER A 188 -13.14 13.96 -15.92
N GLU A 189 -12.15 14.33 -15.12
CA GLU A 189 -11.16 13.39 -14.62
C GLU A 189 -11.77 12.28 -13.80
N ASP A 190 -11.46 11.05 -14.16
CA ASP A 190 -11.85 9.86 -13.43
C ASP A 190 -10.62 9.04 -12.98
N GLY A 191 -10.74 8.44 -11.82
CA GLY A 191 -9.73 7.59 -11.25
C GLY A 191 -10.21 6.17 -10.97
N LEU A 192 -9.28 5.24 -10.85
CA LEU A 192 -9.58 3.89 -10.41
C LEU A 192 -8.48 3.29 -9.53
N ILE A 193 -8.87 2.34 -8.68
CA ILE A 193 -7.97 1.50 -7.91
C ILE A 193 -8.12 0.06 -8.41
N GLU A 194 -7.00 -0.58 -8.74
CA GLU A 194 -6.93 -2.00 -9.07
C GLU A 194 -6.30 -2.80 -7.94
N PHE A 195 -6.94 -3.91 -7.58
CA PHE A 195 -6.38 -4.95 -6.74
C PHE A 195 -5.99 -6.12 -7.63
N ALA A 196 -4.73 -6.51 -7.58
CA ALA A 196 -4.26 -7.65 -8.34
C ALA A 196 -3.53 -8.63 -7.43
N ASN A 197 -3.77 -9.90 -7.65
CA ASN A 197 -3.13 -11.00 -6.95
C ASN A 197 -2.46 -11.93 -7.97
N ILE A 198 -1.49 -12.71 -7.52
CA ILE A 198 -1.00 -13.80 -8.35
C ILE A 198 -2.02 -14.94 -8.32
N LYS A 199 -2.39 -15.46 -9.49
CA LYS A 199 -3.29 -16.59 -9.67
C LYS A 199 -2.64 -17.55 -10.65
N ALA A 200 -2.36 -18.78 -10.23
CA ALA A 200 -1.66 -19.79 -11.03
C ALA A 200 -0.37 -19.24 -11.71
N GLY A 201 0.48 -18.56 -10.96
CA GLY A 201 1.76 -18.02 -11.44
C GLY A 201 1.66 -16.71 -12.25
N SER A 202 0.45 -16.16 -12.48
CA SER A 202 0.25 -14.96 -13.27
C SER A 202 -0.39 -13.84 -12.47
N GLN A 203 0.08 -12.61 -12.67
CA GLN A 203 -0.55 -11.42 -12.10
C GLN A 203 -1.92 -11.20 -12.71
N THR A 204 -2.97 -11.25 -11.89
CA THR A 204 -4.36 -11.15 -12.32
C THR A 204 -5.06 -10.04 -11.56
N ILE A 205 -5.75 -9.14 -12.25
CA ILE A 205 -6.61 -8.13 -11.61
C ILE A 205 -7.86 -8.85 -11.11
N THR A 206 -8.02 -8.92 -9.78
CA THR A 206 -9.13 -9.61 -9.12
C THR A 206 -10.29 -8.67 -8.79
N ALA A 207 -10.00 -7.41 -8.50
CA ALA A 207 -11.03 -6.40 -8.25
C ALA A 207 -10.60 -5.03 -8.78
N ARG A 208 -11.60 -4.22 -9.10
CA ARG A 208 -11.42 -2.84 -9.53
C ARG A 208 -12.49 -1.96 -8.92
N LEU A 209 -12.07 -0.87 -8.27
CA LEU A 209 -12.95 0.20 -7.82
C LEU A 209 -12.77 1.38 -8.78
N ARG A 210 -13.83 1.72 -9.49
CA ARG A 210 -13.90 2.82 -10.44
C ARG A 210 -14.73 3.96 -9.83
N SER A 211 -14.78 5.10 -10.52
CA SER A 211 -15.64 6.23 -10.14
C SER A 211 -17.12 5.84 -10.05
N ASP A 212 -17.57 4.89 -10.85
CA ASP A 212 -18.97 4.50 -11.05
C ASP A 212 -19.31 3.07 -10.64
N SER A 213 -18.33 2.22 -10.35
CA SER A 213 -18.59 0.79 -10.12
C SER A 213 -17.52 0.09 -9.30
N PHE A 214 -17.94 -0.96 -8.60
CA PHE A 214 -17.03 -1.97 -8.05
C PHE A 214 -17.17 -3.26 -8.85
N GLN A 215 -16.08 -3.75 -9.40
CA GLN A 215 -16.02 -4.91 -10.28
C GLN A 215 -15.17 -6.03 -9.67
N LEU A 216 -15.68 -7.23 -9.65
CA LEU A 216 -14.92 -8.46 -9.47
C LEU A 216 -14.63 -9.05 -10.85
N LEU A 217 -13.39 -9.39 -11.12
CA LEU A 217 -12.89 -9.74 -12.46
C LEU A 217 -12.19 -11.09 -12.43
N ASN A 218 -12.06 -11.71 -13.60
CA ASN A 218 -11.28 -12.93 -13.80
C ASN A 218 -11.68 -14.08 -12.86
N ASP A 219 -12.97 -14.40 -12.84
CA ASP A 219 -13.58 -15.46 -12.03
C ASP A 219 -13.36 -15.29 -10.51
N THR A 220 -13.34 -14.05 -10.05
CA THR A 220 -13.29 -13.74 -8.62
C THR A 220 -14.71 -13.73 -8.07
N SER A 221 -14.98 -14.60 -7.12
CA SER A 221 -16.29 -14.72 -6.47
C SER A 221 -16.46 -13.67 -5.36
N LEU A 222 -17.70 -13.26 -5.12
CA LEU A 222 -18.11 -12.51 -3.94
C LEU A 222 -18.69 -13.46 -2.92
N THR A 223 -18.10 -13.53 -1.73
CA THR A 223 -18.65 -14.23 -0.56
C THR A 223 -18.94 -13.21 0.52
N VAL A 224 -20.20 -13.12 0.93
CA VAL A 224 -20.67 -12.27 2.01
C VAL A 224 -21.04 -13.17 3.18
N ALA A 225 -20.31 -13.10 4.28
CA ALA A 225 -20.55 -13.94 5.47
C ALA A 225 -21.72 -13.43 6.34
N GLY A 226 -22.12 -12.18 6.18
CA GLY A 226 -23.27 -11.56 6.84
C GLY A 226 -24.37 -11.21 5.86
N ASP A 227 -25.19 -10.25 6.24
CA ASP A 227 -26.28 -9.76 5.40
C ASP A 227 -25.76 -8.92 4.23
N ALA A 228 -26.44 -8.99 3.09
CA ALA A 228 -26.26 -8.09 1.96
C ALA A 228 -27.56 -7.30 1.73
N THR A 229 -27.47 -5.99 1.67
CA THR A 229 -28.60 -5.09 1.35
C THR A 229 -28.34 -4.41 0.02
N ILE A 230 -29.26 -4.57 -0.92
CA ILE A 230 -29.25 -3.91 -2.23
C ILE A 230 -30.44 -2.96 -2.26
N THR A 231 -30.18 -1.65 -2.30
CA THR A 231 -31.23 -0.63 -2.31
C THR A 231 -31.72 -0.27 -3.71
N GLY A 232 -31.00 -0.67 -4.73
CA GLY A 232 -31.39 -0.56 -6.14
C GLY A 232 -31.80 -1.89 -6.72
N ASP A 233 -31.80 -1.98 -8.04
CA ASP A 233 -32.15 -3.22 -8.75
C ASP A 233 -31.05 -4.26 -8.64
N LEU A 234 -31.41 -5.52 -8.46
CA LEU A 234 -30.50 -6.67 -8.57
C LEU A 234 -30.75 -7.36 -9.92
N THR A 235 -29.76 -7.31 -10.80
CA THR A 235 -29.77 -8.05 -12.06
C THR A 235 -28.81 -9.25 -11.96
N VAL A 236 -29.33 -10.46 -12.18
CA VAL A 236 -28.55 -11.69 -12.22
C VAL A 236 -28.57 -12.25 -13.64
N ASN A 237 -27.44 -12.19 -14.35
CA ASN A 237 -27.30 -12.67 -15.74
C ASN A 237 -26.70 -14.08 -15.82
N GLY A 238 -27.01 -14.93 -14.87
CA GLY A 238 -26.54 -16.31 -14.84
C GLY A 238 -27.58 -17.28 -15.45
N THR A 239 -27.16 -18.52 -15.63
CA THR A 239 -28.06 -19.60 -16.09
C THR A 239 -28.91 -20.15 -14.95
N THR A 240 -28.48 -20.01 -13.70
CA THR A 240 -29.21 -20.54 -12.54
C THR A 240 -28.99 -19.59 -11.35
N THR A 241 -30.08 -19.21 -10.70
CA THR A 241 -30.03 -18.53 -9.39
C THR A 241 -30.57 -19.49 -8.35
N THR A 242 -29.78 -19.82 -7.33
CA THR A 242 -30.20 -20.66 -6.21
C THR A 242 -30.40 -19.78 -4.98
N VAL A 243 -31.62 -19.80 -4.43
CA VAL A 243 -31.96 -19.20 -3.15
C VAL A 243 -32.18 -20.34 -2.16
N SER A 244 -31.24 -20.55 -1.23
CA SER A 244 -31.32 -21.62 -0.22
C SER A 244 -31.67 -21.01 1.14
N THR A 245 -32.93 -20.87 1.41
CA THR A 245 -33.47 -20.28 2.64
C THR A 245 -34.59 -21.16 3.20
N THR A 246 -34.92 -21.01 4.48
CA THR A 246 -36.09 -21.70 5.07
C THR A 246 -37.41 -21.17 4.51
N ASN A 247 -37.50 -19.86 4.31
CA ASN A 247 -38.65 -19.19 3.72
C ASN A 247 -38.20 -18.07 2.80
N THR A 248 -38.84 -17.92 1.65
CA THR A 248 -38.67 -16.77 0.77
C THR A 248 -39.96 -15.96 0.80
N VAL A 249 -39.84 -14.66 1.13
CA VAL A 249 -40.95 -13.71 1.12
C VAL A 249 -40.74 -12.75 -0.05
N VAL A 250 -41.74 -12.69 -0.94
CA VAL A 250 -41.76 -11.78 -2.09
C VAL A 250 -42.86 -10.76 -1.83
N SER A 251 -42.53 -9.48 -1.81
CA SER A 251 -43.51 -8.38 -1.62
C SER A 251 -44.11 -7.89 -2.94
N ASP A 252 -43.66 -8.43 -4.06
CA ASP A 252 -44.15 -8.04 -5.38
C ASP A 252 -45.57 -8.54 -5.61
N SER A 253 -46.37 -7.75 -6.31
CA SER A 253 -47.75 -8.11 -6.67
C SER A 253 -47.83 -9.14 -7.79
N LEU A 254 -46.78 -9.25 -8.62
CA LEU A 254 -46.73 -10.15 -9.78
C LEU A 254 -45.36 -10.83 -9.81
N LEU A 255 -45.38 -12.12 -10.18
CA LEU A 255 -44.20 -12.88 -10.55
C LEU A 255 -44.26 -13.19 -12.04
N GLU A 256 -43.39 -12.62 -12.85
CA GLU A 256 -43.28 -12.87 -14.28
C GLU A 256 -42.31 -14.02 -14.54
N LEU A 257 -42.75 -15.07 -15.17
CA LEU A 257 -41.92 -16.21 -15.58
C LEU A 257 -41.77 -16.20 -17.10
N GLY A 258 -40.56 -16.53 -17.59
CA GLY A 258 -40.29 -16.57 -19.02
C GLY A 258 -40.17 -15.21 -19.70
N ASN A 259 -39.87 -14.13 -18.92
CA ASN A 259 -39.64 -12.82 -19.49
C ASN A 259 -38.53 -12.85 -20.55
N GLY A 260 -38.77 -12.18 -21.69
CA GLY A 260 -37.83 -12.15 -22.81
C GLY A 260 -37.97 -13.32 -23.79
N THR A 261 -38.92 -14.22 -23.58
CA THR A 261 -39.27 -15.25 -24.57
C THR A 261 -39.73 -14.61 -25.89
N SER A 262 -39.12 -15.01 -26.99
CA SER A 262 -39.45 -14.51 -28.33
C SER A 262 -39.81 -15.66 -29.28
N GLY A 263 -40.70 -15.39 -30.24
CA GLY A 263 -41.19 -16.40 -31.16
C GLY A 263 -42.29 -17.27 -30.56
N THR A 264 -42.46 -18.48 -31.06
CA THR A 264 -43.44 -19.45 -30.54
C THR A 264 -42.88 -20.06 -29.24
N PRO A 265 -43.62 -19.97 -28.12
CA PRO A 265 -43.18 -20.60 -26.88
C PRO A 265 -43.00 -22.11 -27.03
N SER A 266 -41.97 -22.65 -26.44
CA SER A 266 -41.68 -24.10 -26.53
C SER A 266 -41.30 -24.70 -25.17
N ASN A 267 -41.22 -23.88 -24.13
CA ASN A 267 -40.91 -24.32 -22.79
C ASN A 267 -42.11 -24.08 -21.88
N ASP A 268 -42.52 -25.10 -21.17
CA ASP A 268 -43.52 -24.95 -20.11
C ASP A 268 -43.01 -24.01 -19.03
N ALA A 269 -43.89 -23.16 -18.50
CA ALA A 269 -43.57 -22.19 -17.48
C ALA A 269 -44.42 -22.41 -16.22
N GLY A 270 -43.79 -22.48 -15.08
CA GLY A 270 -44.54 -22.73 -13.84
C GLY A 270 -43.67 -22.89 -12.59
N ILE A 271 -44.29 -23.36 -11.54
CA ILE A 271 -43.62 -23.62 -10.24
C ILE A 271 -43.52 -25.15 -10.09
N VAL A 272 -42.29 -25.59 -9.84
CA VAL A 272 -41.99 -26.98 -9.48
C VAL A 272 -41.79 -27.07 -7.97
N ILE A 273 -42.50 -28.00 -7.33
CA ILE A 273 -42.35 -28.29 -5.90
C ILE A 273 -41.65 -29.63 -5.78
N GLU A 274 -40.41 -29.62 -5.25
CA GLU A 274 -39.65 -30.85 -5.04
C GLU A 274 -40.19 -31.61 -3.84
N ARG A 275 -40.36 -32.95 -4.02
CA ARG A 275 -41.00 -33.84 -3.04
C ARG A 275 -40.12 -35.01 -2.63
N GLY A 276 -38.82 -34.83 -2.70
CA GLY A 276 -37.83 -35.83 -2.32
C GLY A 276 -37.81 -37.03 -3.26
N SER A 277 -38.13 -38.25 -2.78
CA SER A 277 -38.12 -39.46 -3.60
C SER A 277 -39.37 -39.67 -4.44
N ALA A 278 -40.42 -38.86 -4.24
CA ALA A 278 -41.64 -38.91 -5.04
C ALA A 278 -41.54 -37.97 -6.23
N ASP A 279 -42.36 -38.19 -7.27
CA ASP A 279 -42.47 -37.28 -8.40
C ASP A 279 -42.79 -35.86 -7.93
N ASN A 280 -42.11 -34.87 -8.52
CA ASN A 280 -42.26 -33.46 -8.19
C ASN A 280 -43.64 -32.94 -8.62
N ALA A 281 -44.21 -32.02 -7.86
CA ALA A 281 -45.46 -31.38 -8.21
C ALA A 281 -45.22 -30.15 -9.10
N PHE A 282 -46.15 -29.88 -10.00
CA PHE A 282 -46.13 -28.76 -10.96
C PHE A 282 -47.45 -28.02 -10.92
N ILE A 283 -47.35 -26.69 -10.98
CA ILE A 283 -48.44 -25.79 -11.34
C ILE A 283 -47.92 -24.77 -12.35
N GLY A 284 -48.48 -24.76 -13.55
CA GLY A 284 -47.98 -23.90 -14.60
C GLY A 284 -48.74 -24.01 -15.89
N TYR A 285 -48.22 -23.36 -16.93
CA TYR A 285 -48.74 -23.39 -18.27
C TYR A 285 -47.93 -24.37 -19.11
N ASP A 286 -48.65 -25.34 -19.72
CA ASP A 286 -48.09 -26.35 -20.61
C ASP A 286 -48.29 -25.87 -22.05
N GLU A 287 -47.21 -25.55 -22.71
CA GLU A 287 -47.22 -25.00 -24.07
C GLU A 287 -47.58 -26.03 -25.11
N SER A 288 -47.38 -27.31 -24.84
CA SER A 288 -47.74 -28.37 -25.77
C SER A 288 -49.25 -28.65 -25.83
N ASP A 289 -49.93 -28.46 -24.71
CA ASP A 289 -51.40 -28.67 -24.59
C ASP A 289 -52.17 -27.34 -24.57
N ASP A 290 -51.47 -26.23 -24.57
CA ASP A 290 -52.02 -24.86 -24.51
C ASP A 290 -52.99 -24.68 -23.31
N LYS A 291 -52.54 -25.15 -22.12
CA LYS A 291 -53.36 -25.18 -20.91
C LYS A 291 -52.58 -24.98 -19.62
N PHE A 292 -53.28 -24.42 -18.62
CA PHE A 292 -52.82 -24.53 -17.26
C PHE A 292 -52.97 -25.97 -16.74
N LYS A 293 -51.90 -26.52 -16.16
CA LYS A 293 -51.84 -27.84 -15.55
C LYS A 293 -51.46 -27.82 -14.08
N VAL A 294 -52.09 -28.72 -13.33
CA VAL A 294 -51.65 -29.11 -11.99
C VAL A 294 -51.41 -30.62 -12.03
N GLY A 295 -50.24 -31.06 -11.60
CA GLY A 295 -49.91 -32.48 -11.69
C GLY A 295 -48.57 -32.84 -11.10
N THR A 296 -48.09 -34.01 -11.42
CA THR A 296 -46.81 -34.53 -10.94
C THR A 296 -46.00 -35.14 -12.09
N GLY A 297 -44.68 -35.25 -11.90
CA GLY A 297 -43.77 -35.89 -12.83
C GLY A 297 -42.34 -35.88 -12.38
N SER A 298 -41.46 -36.54 -13.14
CA SER A 298 -40.03 -36.67 -12.82
C SER A 298 -39.18 -35.45 -13.17
N PHE A 299 -39.78 -34.36 -13.60
CA PHE A 299 -39.09 -33.10 -13.90
C PHE A 299 -38.55 -32.41 -12.64
N THR A 300 -37.58 -31.53 -12.84
CA THR A 300 -36.92 -30.71 -11.78
C THR A 300 -36.98 -29.24 -12.18
N GLY A 301 -36.50 -28.33 -11.27
CA GLY A 301 -36.36 -26.93 -11.59
C GLY A 301 -35.36 -26.61 -12.71
N ALA A 302 -34.54 -27.58 -13.14
CA ALA A 302 -33.62 -27.45 -14.26
C ALA A 302 -34.18 -28.01 -15.59
N SER A 303 -35.39 -28.61 -15.58
CA SER A 303 -36.03 -29.15 -16.79
C SER A 303 -36.43 -28.01 -17.72
N THR A 304 -36.28 -28.25 -19.02
CA THR A 304 -36.67 -27.34 -20.10
C THR A 304 -37.53 -28.06 -21.15
N GLY A 305 -38.19 -27.30 -21.99
CA GLY A 305 -39.09 -27.84 -23.00
C GLY A 305 -40.44 -28.24 -22.42
N ASN A 306 -41.13 -29.21 -23.11
CA ASN A 306 -42.40 -29.74 -22.67
C ASN A 306 -42.18 -30.74 -21.53
N LEU A 307 -42.82 -30.51 -20.41
CA LEU A 307 -42.79 -31.38 -19.25
C LEU A 307 -43.82 -32.49 -19.37
N THR A 308 -43.47 -33.72 -19.07
CA THR A 308 -44.45 -34.80 -18.96
C THR A 308 -45.15 -34.70 -17.62
N VAL A 309 -46.35 -34.04 -17.64
CA VAL A 309 -47.13 -33.81 -16.44
C VAL A 309 -48.27 -34.84 -16.37
N THR A 310 -48.22 -35.71 -15.38
CA THR A 310 -49.36 -36.57 -15.01
C THR A 310 -50.36 -35.71 -14.27
N THR A 311 -51.58 -35.60 -14.81
CA THR A 311 -52.64 -34.74 -14.26
C THR A 311 -52.90 -35.10 -12.79
N GLY A 312 -52.86 -34.10 -11.92
CA GLY A 312 -53.15 -34.20 -10.50
C GLY A 312 -54.57 -33.75 -10.16
N THR A 313 -54.88 -33.82 -8.88
CA THR A 313 -56.16 -33.35 -8.35
C THR A 313 -56.00 -31.98 -7.73
N LEU A 314 -56.83 -31.02 -8.12
CA LEU A 314 -56.97 -29.73 -7.46
C LEU A 314 -58.14 -29.79 -6.48
N VAL A 315 -57.85 -29.64 -5.19
CA VAL A 315 -58.90 -29.51 -4.16
C VAL A 315 -59.14 -28.01 -3.94
N ALA A 316 -60.28 -27.51 -4.41
CA ALA A 316 -60.63 -26.10 -4.33
C ALA A 316 -62.16 -25.93 -4.31
N ASN A 317 -62.66 -24.86 -3.66
CA ASN A 317 -64.04 -24.39 -3.89
C ASN A 317 -64.02 -23.51 -5.15
N LEU A 318 -64.85 -23.83 -6.12
CA LEU A 318 -65.08 -23.02 -7.32
C LEU A 318 -66.25 -22.09 -7.09
N GLU A 319 -66.01 -20.80 -7.08
CA GLU A 319 -67.07 -19.79 -7.02
C GLU A 319 -67.29 -19.20 -8.41
N GLY A 320 -68.48 -19.36 -8.95
CA GLY A 320 -68.83 -18.89 -10.28
C GLY A 320 -69.28 -20.03 -11.24
N ASN A 321 -69.50 -19.68 -12.49
CA ASN A 321 -69.97 -20.63 -13.51
C ASN A 321 -68.80 -21.41 -14.13
N VAL A 322 -68.89 -22.70 -14.23
CA VAL A 322 -68.05 -23.55 -15.07
C VAL A 322 -68.55 -23.47 -16.51
N THR A 323 -67.80 -22.81 -17.38
CA THR A 323 -68.07 -22.73 -18.81
C THR A 323 -67.30 -23.83 -19.51
N GLY A 324 -68.00 -24.85 -20.02
CA GLY A 324 -67.39 -25.99 -20.68
C GLY A 324 -67.90 -27.31 -20.10
N ASN A 325 -67.38 -28.43 -20.60
CA ASN A 325 -67.81 -29.78 -20.16
C ASN A 325 -67.11 -30.15 -18.85
N VAL A 326 -67.86 -30.56 -17.86
CA VAL A 326 -67.31 -31.23 -16.67
C VAL A 326 -67.22 -32.72 -16.99
N THR A 327 -66.01 -33.24 -17.12
CA THR A 327 -65.77 -34.68 -17.31
C THR A 327 -65.57 -35.33 -15.97
N GLY A 328 -66.52 -36.03 -15.47
CA GLY A 328 -66.53 -36.70 -14.17
C GLY A 328 -67.85 -36.53 -13.44
N ASN A 329 -67.97 -37.07 -12.24
CA ASN A 329 -69.18 -37.00 -11.44
C ASN A 329 -69.29 -35.62 -10.76
N VAL A 330 -70.39 -34.95 -10.92
CA VAL A 330 -70.75 -33.79 -10.12
C VAL A 330 -71.62 -34.28 -8.96
N SER A 331 -71.04 -34.38 -7.77
CA SER A 331 -71.75 -34.68 -6.53
C SER A 331 -72.22 -33.41 -5.84
N GLY A 332 -73.48 -33.10 -5.99
CA GLY A 332 -74.10 -31.87 -5.42
C GLY A 332 -75.45 -31.61 -6.14
N SER A 333 -76.18 -30.62 -5.66
CA SER A 333 -77.46 -30.24 -6.37
C SER A 333 -77.13 -29.14 -7.40
N ALA A 334 -77.54 -29.38 -8.64
CA ALA A 334 -77.60 -28.34 -9.67
C ALA A 334 -78.91 -27.58 -9.53
N GLY A 335 -78.86 -26.27 -9.40
CA GLY A 335 -80.05 -25.40 -9.27
C GLY A 335 -80.93 -25.42 -10.52
N SER A 336 -80.41 -25.77 -11.69
CA SER A 336 -81.16 -26.11 -12.93
C SER A 336 -80.26 -26.86 -13.88
N ALA A 337 -80.79 -27.81 -14.61
CA ALA A 337 -80.17 -28.45 -15.77
C ALA A 337 -80.97 -28.08 -17.01
N THR A 338 -80.43 -27.29 -17.94
CA THR A 338 -81.08 -26.80 -19.16
C THR A 338 -80.83 -27.70 -20.39
N GLY A 339 -80.23 -28.87 -20.20
CA GLY A 339 -79.94 -29.84 -21.24
C GLY A 339 -80.50 -31.24 -20.91
N ASN A 340 -80.47 -32.14 -21.88
CA ASN A 340 -80.91 -33.51 -21.68
C ASN A 340 -79.88 -34.27 -20.81
N ALA A 341 -80.34 -34.76 -19.66
CA ALA A 341 -79.63 -35.81 -18.94
C ALA A 341 -79.84 -37.11 -19.71
N ALA A 342 -78.84 -37.72 -20.37
CA ALA A 342 -78.95 -38.93 -21.15
C ALA A 342 -79.40 -40.15 -20.32
N THR A 343 -79.30 -40.14 -19.00
CA THR A 343 -79.79 -41.14 -18.07
C THR A 343 -80.13 -40.47 -16.72
N ALA A 344 -81.37 -39.93 -16.60
CA ALA A 344 -81.92 -39.62 -15.31
C ALA A 344 -82.59 -40.92 -14.75
N THR A 345 -81.99 -41.47 -13.67
CA THR A 345 -82.49 -42.77 -13.13
C THR A 345 -83.72 -42.63 -12.23
N ALA A 346 -84.03 -41.44 -11.73
CA ALA A 346 -85.27 -41.11 -11.04
C ALA A 346 -85.52 -39.61 -11.00
N LEU A 347 -86.74 -39.16 -11.29
CA LEU A 347 -87.26 -37.85 -10.85
C LEU A 347 -87.90 -38.10 -9.47
N GLU A 348 -87.35 -37.57 -8.41
CA GLU A 348 -88.09 -37.45 -7.16
C GLU A 348 -89.13 -36.36 -7.32
N THR A 349 -90.38 -36.75 -7.10
CA THR A 349 -91.57 -35.91 -7.11
C THR A 349 -91.65 -35.06 -5.87
#